data_e3162f6a36634572459cb6286eb8b145
#
_entry.id   e3162f6a36634572459cb6286eb8b145
#
_cell.length_a   1.000
_cell.length_b   1.000
_cell.length_c   1.000
_cell.angle_alpha   90.00
_cell.angle_beta   90.00
_cell.angle_gamma   90.00
#
_symmetry.space_group_name_H-M   'P 1'
#
loop_
_entity.id
_entity.type
_entity.pdbx_description
1 polymer ?
#
loop_
_entity_poly.entity_id
_entity_poly.type
_entity_poly.pdbx_seq_one_letter_code
_entity_poly.pdbx_strand_id
1 'polypeptide(L)'
;MELTQNPSVLELVRKTAELTTPKEIVWIDGSEAQLKSLRKIAVETGELIKLNEEKLPGCYLNRSDVNDVARVEGRTFICSRTREEAGPTNNWMDPDEMKAKLHEILRGAMAGRTMYVIPYAMGVIGSPFAKYGIEVTDSILSLIHIS
;
A
#
# COMPACT_ATOMS: atom_id res chain seq x y z
N MET A 1 15.92 -8.84 -0.67
CA MET A 1 15.81 -10.29 -0.83
C MET A 1 14.34 -10.62 -0.95
N GLU A 2 13.94 -11.41 -1.95
CA GLU A 2 12.55 -11.82 -2.13
C GLU A 2 12.15 -12.81 -1.03
N LEU A 3 10.95 -12.62 -0.42
CA LEU A 3 10.47 -13.47 0.67
C LEU A 3 9.58 -14.63 0.21
N THR A 4 9.34 -14.76 -1.09
CA THR A 4 8.48 -15.80 -1.66
C THR A 4 9.06 -16.38 -2.95
N GLN A 5 8.65 -17.59 -3.27
CA GLN A 5 8.92 -18.23 -4.57
C GLN A 5 7.62 -18.36 -5.39
N ASN A 6 6.51 -17.79 -4.94
CA ASN A 6 5.26 -17.83 -5.68
C ASN A 6 5.37 -17.00 -6.97
N PRO A 7 5.28 -17.63 -8.16
CA PRO A 7 5.53 -16.95 -9.43
C PRO A 7 4.51 -15.85 -9.71
N SER A 8 3.26 -15.98 -9.24
CA SER A 8 2.24 -14.95 -9.44
C SER A 8 2.53 -13.70 -8.62
N VAL A 9 3.08 -13.86 -7.40
CA VAL A 9 3.49 -12.74 -6.55
C VAL A 9 4.69 -12.02 -7.14
N LEU A 10 5.71 -12.78 -7.55
CA LEU A 10 6.91 -12.22 -8.18
C LEU A 10 6.57 -11.46 -9.46
N GLU A 11 5.68 -12.00 -10.27
CA GLU A 11 5.21 -11.34 -11.50
C GLU A 11 4.42 -10.05 -11.21
N LEU A 12 3.58 -10.03 -10.17
CA LEU A 12 2.88 -8.82 -9.73
C LEU A 12 3.88 -7.73 -9.34
N VAL A 13 4.86 -8.08 -8.50
CA VAL A 13 5.88 -7.13 -8.02
C VAL A 13 6.70 -6.60 -9.19
N ARG A 14 7.15 -7.49 -10.10
CA ARG A 14 7.91 -7.11 -11.29
C ARG A 14 7.13 -6.14 -12.18
N LYS A 15 5.88 -6.47 -12.56
CA LYS A 15 5.04 -5.61 -13.39
C LYS A 15 4.77 -4.26 -12.74
N THR A 16 4.52 -4.24 -11.44
CA THR A 16 4.32 -3.00 -10.70
C THR A 16 5.59 -2.15 -10.71
N ALA A 17 6.76 -2.75 -10.48
CA ALA A 17 8.03 -2.04 -10.51
C ALA A 17 8.36 -1.49 -11.90
N GLU A 18 8.09 -2.23 -12.97
CA GLU A 18 8.26 -1.77 -14.36
C GLU A 18 7.36 -0.56 -14.68
N LEU A 19 6.13 -0.57 -14.19
CA LEU A 19 5.17 0.50 -14.38
C LEU A 19 5.52 1.75 -13.57
N THR A 20 5.84 1.58 -12.29
CA THR A 20 6.00 2.68 -11.33
C THR A 20 7.42 3.18 -11.19
N THR A 21 8.41 2.44 -11.69
CA THR A 21 9.87 2.76 -11.72
C THR A 21 10.45 3.20 -10.36
N PRO A 22 10.30 2.40 -9.29
CA PRO A 22 10.85 2.74 -7.98
C PRO A 22 12.39 2.74 -8.00
N LYS A 23 12.99 3.49 -7.07
CA LYS A 23 14.43 3.49 -6.83
C LYS A 23 14.93 2.16 -6.29
N GLU A 24 14.14 1.54 -5.41
CA GLU A 24 14.44 0.27 -4.76
C GLU A 24 13.17 -0.46 -4.34
N ILE A 25 13.28 -1.76 -4.11
CA ILE A 25 12.19 -2.63 -3.67
C ILE A 25 12.57 -3.23 -2.32
N VAL A 26 11.73 -3.01 -1.30
CA VAL A 26 11.92 -3.54 0.05
C VAL A 26 10.78 -4.47 0.41
N TRP A 27 11.10 -5.73 0.69
CA TRP A 27 10.15 -6.70 1.19
C TRP A 27 10.03 -6.59 2.71
N ILE A 28 8.79 -6.61 3.19
CA ILE A 28 8.50 -6.50 4.62
C ILE A 28 8.41 -7.91 5.20
N ASP A 29 9.33 -8.21 6.11
CA ASP A 29 9.45 -9.52 6.77
C ASP A 29 8.76 -9.59 8.13
N GLY A 30 8.26 -8.45 8.64
CA GLY A 30 7.57 -8.34 9.92
C GLY A 30 8.50 -8.43 11.14
N SER A 31 9.83 -8.40 10.96
CA SER A 31 10.76 -8.43 12.09
C SER A 31 10.77 -7.11 12.85
N GLU A 32 10.94 -7.19 14.18
CA GLU A 32 11.08 -5.99 15.02
C GLU A 32 12.28 -5.12 14.60
N ALA A 33 13.35 -5.74 14.12
CA ALA A 33 14.53 -5.03 13.65
C ALA A 33 14.21 -4.18 12.41
N GLN A 34 13.49 -4.74 11.44
CA GLN A 34 13.05 -4.02 10.25
C GLN A 34 12.05 -2.91 10.63
N LEU A 35 11.08 -3.20 11.48
CA LEU A 35 10.09 -2.22 11.95
C LEU A 35 10.76 -1.03 12.68
N LYS A 36 11.75 -1.30 13.51
CA LYS A 36 12.53 -0.26 14.18
C LYS A 36 13.31 0.62 13.19
N SER A 37 13.89 0.01 12.15
CA SER A 37 14.57 0.73 11.08
C SER A 37 13.61 1.62 10.29
N LEU A 38 12.44 1.11 9.94
CA LEU A 38 11.41 1.85 9.21
C LEU A 38 10.88 3.05 10.02
N ARG A 39 10.62 2.86 11.31
CA ARG A 39 10.22 3.97 12.21
C ARG A 39 11.31 5.05 12.29
N LYS A 40 12.57 4.65 12.31
CA LYS A 40 13.69 5.61 12.29
C LYS A 40 13.68 6.42 10.99
N ILE A 41 13.55 5.76 9.85
CA ILE A 41 13.46 6.42 8.54
C ILE A 41 12.27 7.39 8.51
N ALA A 42 11.08 6.96 8.96
CA ALA A 42 9.89 7.81 9.00
C ALA A 42 10.04 9.05 9.89
N VAL A 43 10.82 8.98 10.96
CA VAL A 43 11.16 10.14 11.78
C VAL A 43 12.16 11.05 11.06
N GLU A 44 13.17 10.50 10.40
CA GLU A 44 14.19 11.25 9.66
C GLU A 44 13.58 11.98 8.43
N THR A 45 12.59 11.38 7.79
CA THR A 45 11.86 11.99 6.65
C THR A 45 10.77 12.98 7.09
N GLY A 46 10.44 13.01 8.39
CA GLY A 46 9.42 13.89 8.96
C GLY A 46 7.98 13.36 8.83
N GLU A 47 7.79 12.14 8.36
CA GLU A 47 6.47 11.47 8.31
C GLU A 47 5.95 11.12 9.70
N LEU A 48 6.87 10.85 10.64
CA LEU A 48 6.58 10.63 12.05
C LEU A 48 7.30 11.64 12.94
N ILE A 49 6.60 12.09 13.96
CA ILE A 49 7.14 12.93 15.04
C ILE A 49 7.24 12.07 16.29
N LYS A 50 8.45 11.84 16.80
CA LYS A 50 8.64 11.11 18.04
C LYS A 50 8.11 11.93 19.22
N LEU A 51 7.28 11.30 20.05
CA LEU A 51 6.73 11.95 21.22
C LEU A 51 7.69 11.87 22.43
N ASN A 52 7.30 12.49 23.55
CA ASN A 52 8.07 12.48 24.78
C ASN A 52 8.18 11.06 25.34
N GLU A 53 9.38 10.49 25.36
CA GLU A 53 9.65 9.12 25.79
C GLU A 53 9.37 8.84 27.27
N GLU A 54 9.44 9.87 28.13
CA GLU A 54 9.15 9.70 29.56
C GLU A 54 7.65 9.58 29.83
N LYS A 55 6.83 10.30 29.03
CA LYS A 55 5.38 10.33 29.20
C LYS A 55 4.66 9.32 28.30
N LEU A 56 5.18 9.10 27.11
CA LEU A 56 4.58 8.29 26.06
C LEU A 56 5.66 7.45 25.36
N PRO A 57 6.24 6.47 26.07
CA PRO A 57 7.34 5.66 25.53
C PRO A 57 6.91 4.92 24.27
N GLY A 58 7.74 4.98 23.23
CA GLY A 58 7.51 4.31 21.95
C GLY A 58 6.38 4.89 21.09
N CYS A 59 5.81 6.04 21.47
CA CYS A 59 4.71 6.66 20.72
C CYS A 59 5.21 7.67 19.69
N TYR A 60 4.49 7.72 18.56
CA TYR A 60 4.75 8.64 17.46
C TYR A 60 3.46 9.35 17.06
N LEU A 61 3.59 10.58 16.56
CA LEU A 61 2.51 11.34 15.97
C LEU A 61 2.72 11.43 14.46
N ASN A 62 1.71 11.07 13.68
CA ASN A 62 1.61 11.43 12.28
C ASN A 62 0.58 12.53 12.09
N ARG A 63 0.85 13.45 11.18
CA ARG A 63 -0.12 14.44 10.69
C ARG A 63 -0.22 14.34 9.20
N SER A 64 -1.36 13.87 8.72
CA SER A 64 -1.70 13.92 7.29
C SER A 64 -2.05 15.34 6.84
N ASP A 65 -1.98 15.57 5.54
CA ASP A 65 -2.41 16.84 4.93
C ASP A 65 -3.92 17.05 5.17
N VAL A 66 -4.33 18.33 5.30
CA VAL A 66 -5.74 18.70 5.50
C VAL A 66 -6.66 18.26 4.36
N ASN A 67 -6.08 18.02 3.17
CA ASN A 67 -6.79 17.52 1.99
C ASN A 67 -6.74 15.99 1.87
N ASP A 68 -6.09 15.29 2.79
CA ASP A 68 -6.05 13.84 2.85
C ASP A 68 -7.38 13.29 3.40
N VAL A 69 -8.41 13.37 2.57
CA VAL A 69 -9.76 12.92 2.88
C VAL A 69 -10.04 11.63 2.15
N ALA A 70 -10.38 10.59 2.90
CA ALA A 70 -10.66 9.25 2.38
C ALA A 70 -11.92 9.16 1.48
N ARG A 71 -12.78 10.20 1.46
CA ARG A 71 -14.05 10.21 0.72
C ARG A 71 -13.93 11.02 -0.56
N VAL A 72 -13.87 10.34 -1.67
CA VAL A 72 -13.85 10.97 -3.02
C VAL A 72 -14.90 10.29 -3.89
N GLU A 73 -16.17 10.50 -3.56
CA GLU A 73 -17.32 9.86 -4.23
C GLU A 73 -17.29 10.07 -5.74
N GLY A 74 -16.99 11.29 -6.19
CA GLY A 74 -16.93 11.62 -7.62
C GLY A 74 -15.77 10.93 -8.39
N ARG A 75 -14.82 10.32 -7.69
CA ARG A 75 -13.69 9.59 -8.28
C ARG A 75 -13.67 8.11 -7.91
N THR A 76 -14.72 7.61 -7.26
CA THR A 76 -14.87 6.19 -6.92
C THR A 76 -15.79 5.54 -7.93
N PHE A 77 -15.31 4.47 -8.56
CA PHE A 77 -16.01 3.75 -9.63
C PHE A 77 -16.12 2.28 -9.31
N ILE A 78 -17.24 1.67 -9.70
CA ILE A 78 -17.38 0.22 -9.79
C ILE A 78 -17.10 -0.18 -11.23
N CYS A 79 -16.18 -1.13 -11.42
CA CYS A 79 -15.75 -1.61 -12.72
C CYS A 79 -16.24 -3.05 -12.94
N SER A 80 -17.55 -3.22 -12.98
CA SER A 80 -18.23 -4.48 -13.33
C SER A 80 -18.32 -4.65 -14.84
N ARG A 81 -18.68 -5.85 -15.30
CA ARG A 81 -18.81 -6.15 -16.74
C ARG A 81 -19.89 -5.31 -17.41
N THR A 82 -20.98 -5.05 -16.69
CA THR A 82 -22.08 -4.21 -17.16
C THR A 82 -22.38 -3.12 -16.16
N ARG A 83 -22.97 -2.03 -16.62
CA ARG A 83 -23.36 -0.90 -15.78
C ARG A 83 -24.42 -1.29 -14.73
N GLU A 84 -25.32 -2.20 -15.10
CA GLU A 84 -26.40 -2.67 -14.23
C GLU A 84 -25.85 -3.38 -12.98
N GLU A 85 -24.74 -4.12 -13.11
CA GLU A 85 -24.08 -4.80 -12.00
C GLU A 85 -23.45 -3.83 -11.00
N ALA A 86 -23.16 -2.60 -11.39
CA ALA A 86 -22.62 -1.57 -10.50
C ALA A 86 -23.67 -1.03 -9.51
N GLY A 87 -24.94 -1.25 -9.77
CA GLY A 87 -26.05 -0.72 -8.97
C GLY A 87 -26.44 0.72 -9.34
N PRO A 88 -27.59 1.19 -8.83
CA PRO A 88 -28.20 2.44 -9.30
C PRO A 88 -27.49 3.72 -8.83
N THR A 89 -26.73 3.67 -7.74
CA THR A 89 -26.13 4.85 -7.08
C THR A 89 -24.64 4.98 -7.27
N ASN A 90 -23.97 3.98 -7.82
CA ASN A 90 -22.54 3.98 -8.02
C ASN A 90 -22.12 4.56 -9.38
N ASN A 91 -20.99 5.26 -9.41
CA ASN A 91 -20.35 5.56 -10.69
C ASN A 91 -19.82 4.27 -11.30
N TRP A 92 -20.06 4.09 -12.57
CA TRP A 92 -19.56 2.94 -13.32
C TRP A 92 -18.55 3.37 -14.39
N MET A 93 -17.55 2.55 -14.61
CA MET A 93 -16.65 2.69 -15.75
C MET A 93 -16.28 1.31 -16.27
N ASP A 94 -16.10 1.19 -17.58
CA ASP A 94 -15.62 -0.03 -18.21
C ASP A 94 -14.28 -0.48 -17.61
N PRO A 95 -14.10 -1.77 -17.26
CA PRO A 95 -12.87 -2.26 -16.62
C PRO A 95 -11.60 -2.00 -17.43
N ASP A 96 -11.65 -2.12 -18.75
CA ASP A 96 -10.46 -1.96 -19.59
C ASP A 96 -10.12 -0.48 -19.79
N GLU A 97 -11.13 0.38 -19.88
CA GLU A 97 -10.94 1.83 -19.86
C GLU A 97 -10.33 2.29 -18.53
N MET A 98 -10.84 1.80 -17.40
CA MET A 98 -10.29 2.14 -16.09
C MET A 98 -8.85 1.65 -15.92
N LYS A 99 -8.54 0.42 -16.35
CA LYS A 99 -7.16 -0.08 -16.31
C LYS A 99 -6.22 0.78 -17.12
N ALA A 100 -6.62 1.21 -18.31
CA ALA A 100 -5.80 2.09 -19.14
C ALA A 100 -5.52 3.43 -18.44
N LYS A 101 -6.54 4.06 -17.85
CA LYS A 101 -6.39 5.30 -17.08
C LYS A 101 -5.48 5.12 -15.86
N LEU A 102 -5.67 4.03 -15.09
CA LEU A 102 -4.84 3.76 -13.92
C LEU A 102 -3.38 3.50 -14.32
N HIS A 103 -3.13 2.77 -15.42
CA HIS A 103 -1.77 2.56 -15.91
C HIS A 103 -1.09 3.88 -16.32
N GLU A 104 -1.82 4.81 -16.91
CA GLU A 104 -1.29 6.13 -17.23
C GLU A 104 -0.92 6.93 -15.97
N ILE A 105 -1.81 6.97 -14.98
CA ILE A 105 -1.58 7.65 -13.70
C ILE A 105 -0.42 7.02 -12.91
N LEU A 106 -0.32 5.69 -12.91
CA LEU A 106 0.70 4.96 -12.15
C LEU A 106 2.07 4.95 -12.83
N ARG A 107 2.17 5.31 -14.10
CA ARG A 107 3.44 5.33 -14.83
C ARG A 107 4.46 6.26 -14.17
N GLY A 108 5.56 5.68 -13.66
CA GLY A 108 6.60 6.42 -12.96
C GLY A 108 6.18 6.99 -11.60
N ALA A 109 5.04 6.58 -11.05
CA ALA A 109 4.50 7.15 -9.81
C ALA A 109 5.41 6.96 -8.60
N MET A 110 6.30 5.95 -8.60
CA MET A 110 7.26 5.70 -7.52
C MET A 110 8.70 6.13 -7.86
N ALA A 111 8.89 6.91 -8.91
CA ALA A 111 10.24 7.33 -9.32
C ALA A 111 10.97 8.08 -8.18
N GLY A 112 12.18 7.62 -7.84
CA GLY A 112 12.97 8.16 -6.74
C GLY A 112 12.56 7.70 -5.34
N ARG A 113 11.47 6.93 -5.21
CA ARG A 113 10.94 6.42 -3.93
C ARG A 113 11.17 4.92 -3.76
N THR A 114 11.07 4.45 -2.53
CA THR A 114 11.12 3.02 -2.20
C THR A 114 9.75 2.39 -2.41
N MET A 115 9.70 1.26 -3.11
CA MET A 115 8.51 0.41 -3.19
C MET A 115 8.57 -0.64 -2.08
N TYR A 116 7.60 -0.63 -1.20
CA TYR A 116 7.43 -1.64 -0.15
C TYR A 116 6.49 -2.74 -0.64
N VAL A 117 6.87 -3.98 -0.38
CA VAL A 117 6.07 -5.18 -0.69
C VAL A 117 5.69 -5.84 0.63
N ILE A 118 4.40 -5.81 0.96
CA ILE A 118 3.88 -6.20 2.26
C ILE A 118 2.99 -7.43 2.12
N PRO A 119 3.41 -8.61 2.59
CA PRO A 119 2.50 -9.74 2.72
C PRO A 119 1.55 -9.52 3.90
N TYR A 120 0.28 -9.78 3.71
CA TYR A 120 -0.72 -9.68 4.78
C TYR A 120 -1.70 -10.84 4.79
N ALA A 121 -2.35 -11.03 5.93
CA ALA A 121 -3.42 -12.01 6.10
C ALA A 121 -4.69 -11.31 6.62
N MET A 122 -5.83 -11.64 6.04
CA MET A 122 -7.15 -11.29 6.56
C MET A 122 -7.74 -12.51 7.26
N GLY A 123 -7.97 -12.40 8.57
CA GLY A 123 -8.38 -13.50 9.43
C GLY A 123 -7.22 -14.18 10.14
N VAL A 124 -7.54 -15.20 10.93
CA VAL A 124 -6.55 -15.93 11.73
C VAL A 124 -5.66 -16.78 10.82
N ILE A 125 -4.35 -16.59 10.91
CA ILE A 125 -3.36 -17.36 10.14
C ILE A 125 -3.51 -18.85 10.44
N GLY A 126 -3.57 -19.66 9.38
CA GLY A 126 -3.81 -21.12 9.47
C GLY A 126 -5.28 -21.52 9.48
N SER A 127 -6.21 -20.59 9.57
CA SER A 127 -7.65 -20.87 9.40
C SER A 127 -7.96 -21.14 7.91
N PRO A 128 -8.90 -22.07 7.62
CA PRO A 128 -9.36 -22.31 6.25
C PRO A 128 -10.11 -21.10 5.64
N PHE A 129 -10.49 -20.14 6.47
CA PHE A 129 -11.16 -18.91 6.04
C PHE A 129 -10.19 -17.73 5.85
N ALA A 130 -8.92 -17.89 6.25
CA ALA A 130 -7.92 -16.83 6.06
C ALA A 130 -7.69 -16.55 4.57
N LYS A 131 -7.59 -15.27 4.24
CA LYS A 131 -7.17 -14.80 2.91
C LYS A 131 -5.81 -14.15 3.01
N TYR A 132 -4.95 -14.44 2.05
CA TYR A 132 -3.61 -13.88 1.99
C TYR A 132 -3.50 -12.95 0.78
N GLY A 133 -2.82 -11.85 0.95
CA GLY A 133 -2.61 -10.88 -0.12
C GLY A 133 -1.23 -10.23 -0.03
N ILE A 134 -0.95 -9.44 -1.06
CA ILE A 134 0.26 -8.63 -1.16
C ILE A 134 -0.19 -7.18 -1.39
N GLU A 135 0.23 -6.29 -0.53
CA GLU A 135 0.14 -4.85 -0.74
C GLU A 135 1.45 -4.35 -1.33
N VAL A 136 1.35 -3.44 -2.30
CA VAL A 136 2.49 -2.73 -2.86
C VAL A 136 2.24 -1.24 -2.70
N THR A 137 3.12 -0.55 -1.99
CA THR A 137 2.97 0.87 -1.66
C THR A 137 4.33 1.57 -1.62
N ASP A 138 4.33 2.89 -1.75
CA ASP A 138 5.49 3.74 -1.48
C ASP A 138 5.34 4.56 -0.19
N SER A 139 4.25 4.33 0.55
CA SER A 139 4.00 4.97 1.85
C SER A 139 4.52 4.11 3.00
N ILE A 140 5.48 4.64 3.75
CA ILE A 140 5.99 3.99 4.96
C ILE A 140 4.92 3.93 6.06
N LEU A 141 3.90 4.79 6.00
CA LEU A 141 2.81 4.81 6.99
C LEU A 141 1.92 3.57 6.88
N SER A 142 1.71 3.03 5.68
CA SER A 142 1.00 1.77 5.48
C SER A 142 1.64 0.62 6.26
N LEU A 143 2.97 0.63 6.42
CA LEU A 143 3.72 -0.40 7.14
C LEU A 143 3.52 -0.36 8.65
N ILE A 144 3.29 0.82 9.22
CA ILE A 144 3.25 1.04 10.66
C ILE A 144 1.88 0.65 11.23
N HIS A 145 0.84 0.68 10.41
CA HIS A 145 -0.52 0.33 10.81
C HIS A 145 -0.86 -1.16 10.66
N ILE A 146 -0.03 -1.93 9.95
CA ILE A 146 -0.26 -3.37 9.67
C ILE A 146 0.44 -4.28 10.69
N SER A 147 1.29 -3.72 11.54
CA SER A 147 2.08 -4.46 12.54
C SER A 147 1.41 -4.55 13.91
#